data_97347b69f458b201a95358aef25dc1d0
#
_entry.id   97347b69f458b201a95358aef25dc1d0
#
_cell.length_a   1.000
_cell.length_b   1.000
_cell.length_c   1.000
_cell.angle_alpha   90.00
_cell.angle_beta   90.00
_cell.angle_gamma   90.00
#
_symmetry.space_group_name_H-M   'P 1'
#
loop_
_entity.id
_entity.type
_entity.pdbx_description
1 polymer ?
#
loop_
_entity_poly.entity_id
_entity_poly.type
_entity_poly.pdbx_seq_one_letter_code
_entity_poly.pdbx_strand_id
1 'polypeptide(L)'
;MPRQYSIEKTRNIGIIAHIDAGKTTVSERVLFYTGVSHKIGEVHTGDTVMDWMEQERERGITITSAATTAFWTPTYHNHDKKFEHRINLIDTPGHIDFTVEVKRSLRVLDGAVVVFDGVAGVEPQSETNWRYADDYKVPRICFINKLDRSGASFEKSFQSIIDRLTPNAIPIQLPIGSWIGMAFGVNRSMMDLKLFSKLAPMRSSLLIKQMRGTL
;
A
#
# COMPACT_ATOMS: atom_id res chain seq x y z
N MET A 1 -9.77 -19.84 -23.23
CA MET A 1 -10.65 -18.66 -23.17
C MET A 1 -9.79 -17.40 -23.32
N PRO A 2 -10.17 -16.40 -24.12
CA PRO A 2 -9.45 -15.15 -24.19
C PRO A 2 -9.52 -14.43 -22.84
N ARG A 3 -8.44 -13.72 -22.48
CA ARG A 3 -8.38 -12.94 -21.23
C ARG A 3 -9.38 -11.78 -21.29
N GLN A 4 -10.17 -11.58 -20.26
CA GLN A 4 -11.09 -10.44 -20.15
C GLN A 4 -10.37 -9.11 -20.04
N TYR A 5 -9.20 -9.08 -19.35
CA TYR A 5 -8.33 -7.92 -19.21
C TYR A 5 -6.93 -8.22 -19.78
N SER A 6 -6.37 -7.25 -20.49
CA SER A 6 -5.01 -7.35 -20.98
C SER A 6 -4.00 -7.32 -19.81
N ILE A 7 -2.79 -7.86 -20.03
CA ILE A 7 -1.72 -7.82 -19.02
C ILE A 7 -1.37 -6.37 -18.65
N GLU A 8 -1.42 -5.46 -19.61
CA GLU A 8 -1.15 -4.03 -19.39
C GLU A 8 -2.13 -3.36 -18.42
N LYS A 9 -3.33 -3.91 -18.29
CA LYS A 9 -4.39 -3.42 -17.40
C LYS A 9 -4.54 -4.24 -16.13
N THR A 10 -3.73 -5.26 -15.94
CA THR A 10 -3.77 -6.11 -14.75
C THR A 10 -2.52 -5.85 -13.91
N ARG A 11 -2.70 -5.64 -12.59
CA ARG A 11 -1.60 -5.43 -11.65
C ARG A 11 -1.83 -6.22 -10.38
N ASN A 12 -0.77 -6.86 -9.92
CA ASN A 12 -0.70 -7.54 -8.64
C ASN A 12 0.00 -6.61 -7.64
N ILE A 13 -0.75 -6.09 -6.69
CA ILE A 13 -0.26 -5.14 -5.68
C ILE A 13 -0.25 -5.82 -4.32
N GLY A 14 0.92 -5.89 -3.70
CA GLY A 14 1.09 -6.39 -2.34
C GLY A 14 0.95 -5.29 -1.30
N ILE A 15 0.40 -5.62 -0.13
CA ILE A 15 0.47 -4.74 1.04
C ILE A 15 1.39 -5.39 2.06
N ILE A 16 2.47 -4.69 2.39
CA ILE A 16 3.53 -5.12 3.31
C ILE A 16 3.51 -4.18 4.51
N ALA A 17 3.49 -4.73 5.71
CA ALA A 17 3.48 -3.93 6.92
C ALA A 17 4.11 -4.69 8.08
N HIS A 18 4.58 -3.95 9.08
CA HIS A 18 4.83 -4.51 10.40
C HIS A 18 3.51 -4.85 11.08
N ILE A 19 3.55 -5.73 12.10
CA ILE A 19 2.39 -6.05 12.93
C ILE A 19 1.80 -4.74 13.48
N ASP A 20 0.50 -4.65 13.48
CA ASP A 20 -0.26 -3.48 13.95
C ASP A 20 0.01 -2.14 13.22
N ALA A 21 0.82 -2.09 12.17
CA ALA A 21 0.98 -0.85 11.38
C ALA A 21 -0.31 -0.44 10.63
N GLY A 22 -1.31 -1.31 10.58
CA GLY A 22 -2.61 -1.07 9.94
C GLY A 22 -2.74 -1.61 8.53
N LYS A 23 -2.06 -2.73 8.24
CA LYS A 23 -2.13 -3.44 6.96
C LYS A 23 -3.57 -3.74 6.55
N THR A 24 -4.31 -4.47 7.38
CA THR A 24 -5.72 -4.84 7.12
C THR A 24 -6.60 -3.61 6.96
N THR A 25 -6.38 -2.57 7.76
CA THR A 25 -7.13 -1.30 7.63
C THR A 25 -6.93 -0.66 6.26
N VAL A 26 -5.68 -0.64 5.75
CA VAL A 26 -5.39 -0.08 4.42
C VAL A 26 -6.03 -0.95 3.33
N SER A 27 -5.92 -2.28 3.42
CA SER A 27 -6.54 -3.23 2.50
C SER A 27 -8.05 -3.02 2.42
N GLU A 28 -8.74 -2.98 3.56
CA GLU A 28 -10.18 -2.78 3.65
C GLU A 28 -10.62 -1.42 3.07
N ARG A 29 -9.83 -0.36 3.29
CA ARG A 29 -10.11 0.95 2.68
C ARG A 29 -9.98 0.92 1.16
N VAL A 30 -8.97 0.22 0.63
CA VAL A 30 -8.84 0.03 -0.83
C VAL A 30 -10.05 -0.72 -1.39
N LEU A 31 -10.49 -1.80 -0.74
CA LEU A 31 -11.65 -2.57 -1.16
C LEU A 31 -12.96 -1.76 -1.09
N PHE A 32 -13.12 -0.95 -0.07
CA PHE A 32 -14.26 -0.05 0.07
C PHE A 32 -14.30 0.98 -1.06
N TYR A 33 -13.20 1.67 -1.31
CA TYR A 33 -13.14 2.72 -2.33
C TYR A 33 -13.19 2.19 -3.78
N THR A 34 -12.84 0.93 -4.00
CA THR A 34 -12.99 0.25 -5.29
C THR A 34 -14.38 -0.39 -5.47
N GLY A 35 -15.27 -0.28 -4.46
CA GLY A 35 -16.64 -0.80 -4.52
C GLY A 35 -16.73 -2.32 -4.35
N VAL A 36 -15.67 -2.99 -3.94
CA VAL A 36 -15.69 -4.43 -3.64
C VAL A 36 -16.40 -4.70 -2.32
N SER A 37 -16.19 -3.83 -1.33
CA SER A 37 -16.92 -3.86 -0.06
C SER A 37 -17.89 -2.69 0.03
N HIS A 38 -19.10 -2.94 0.53
CA HIS A 38 -20.12 -1.92 0.78
C HIS A 38 -20.01 -1.28 2.17
N LYS A 39 -19.25 -1.89 3.07
CA LYS A 39 -18.96 -1.38 4.41
C LYS A 39 -17.47 -1.23 4.59
N ILE A 40 -17.08 -0.27 5.40
CA ILE A 40 -15.70 -0.15 5.86
C ILE A 40 -15.53 -1.20 6.94
N GLY A 41 -14.81 -2.29 6.62
CA GLY A 41 -14.46 -3.31 7.59
C GLY A 41 -13.51 -2.73 8.66
N GLU A 42 -13.78 -3.01 9.91
CA GLU A 42 -12.92 -2.67 11.03
C GLU A 42 -12.37 -3.95 11.67
N VAL A 43 -11.06 -3.98 11.92
CA VAL A 43 -10.38 -5.16 12.50
C VAL A 43 -10.97 -5.50 13.87
N HIS A 44 -11.34 -4.48 14.65
CA HIS A 44 -11.89 -4.68 16.00
C HIS A 44 -13.30 -5.28 16.04
N THR A 45 -14.08 -5.16 14.96
CA THR A 45 -15.43 -5.72 14.86
C THR A 45 -15.47 -7.07 14.17
N GLY A 46 -14.35 -7.54 13.62
CA GLY A 46 -14.26 -8.81 12.90
C GLY A 46 -14.96 -8.84 11.53
N ASP A 47 -15.38 -7.68 11.02
CA ASP A 47 -16.12 -7.53 9.75
C ASP A 47 -15.20 -7.34 8.53
N THR A 48 -13.97 -7.84 8.57
CA THR A 48 -12.98 -7.69 7.50
C THR A 48 -13.19 -8.70 6.38
N VAL A 49 -13.04 -8.26 5.14
CA VAL A 49 -13.15 -9.11 3.93
C VAL A 49 -11.85 -9.90 3.70
N MET A 50 -10.70 -9.33 4.05
CA MET A 50 -9.39 -9.93 3.79
C MET A 50 -9.03 -11.02 4.81
N ASP A 51 -9.40 -10.85 6.07
CA ASP A 51 -9.15 -11.83 7.13
C ASP A 51 -10.30 -12.86 7.15
N TRP A 52 -10.22 -13.87 6.30
CA TRP A 52 -11.28 -14.86 6.13
C TRP A 52 -11.22 -16.01 7.13
N MET A 53 -10.07 -16.25 7.78
CA MET A 53 -9.89 -17.27 8.80
C MET A 53 -10.32 -16.74 10.18
N GLU A 54 -11.03 -17.53 10.95
CA GLU A 54 -11.45 -17.19 12.31
C GLU A 54 -10.25 -16.83 13.21
N GLN A 55 -9.15 -17.59 13.09
CA GLN A 55 -7.91 -17.33 13.81
C GLN A 55 -7.24 -16.00 13.45
N GLU A 56 -7.37 -15.55 12.20
CA GLU A 56 -6.89 -14.23 11.76
C GLU A 56 -7.70 -13.11 12.38
N ARG A 57 -9.03 -13.27 12.41
CA ARG A 57 -9.96 -12.31 13.04
C ARG A 57 -9.78 -12.22 14.54
N GLU A 58 -9.63 -13.35 15.24
CA GLU A 58 -9.44 -13.38 16.69
C GLU A 58 -8.10 -12.73 17.11
N ARG A 59 -7.05 -12.93 16.33
CA ARG A 59 -5.71 -12.46 16.65
C ARG A 59 -5.36 -11.11 16.03
N GLY A 60 -6.16 -10.64 15.07
CA GLY A 60 -5.90 -9.40 14.32
C GLY A 60 -4.63 -9.46 13.46
N ILE A 61 -4.18 -10.69 13.06
CA ILE A 61 -2.97 -10.89 12.25
C ILE A 61 -3.30 -11.71 11.01
N THR A 62 -2.71 -11.36 9.87
CA THR A 62 -2.79 -12.16 8.65
C THR A 62 -1.83 -13.34 8.74
N ILE A 63 -2.34 -14.55 8.62
CA ILE A 63 -1.58 -15.80 8.64
C ILE A 63 -1.31 -16.29 7.22
N THR A 64 -2.34 -16.24 6.37
CA THR A 64 -2.28 -16.73 4.99
C THR A 64 -2.43 -15.57 4.02
N SER A 65 -1.65 -15.58 2.92
CA SER A 65 -1.80 -14.58 1.87
C SER A 65 -3.18 -14.70 1.22
N ALA A 66 -3.98 -13.66 1.32
CA ALA A 66 -5.26 -13.53 0.64
C ALA A 66 -5.10 -12.68 -0.63
N ALA A 67 -5.83 -13.04 -1.69
CA ALA A 67 -5.85 -12.26 -2.92
C ALA A 67 -7.28 -11.87 -3.26
N THR A 68 -7.55 -10.58 -3.33
CA THR A 68 -8.86 -10.04 -3.72
C THR A 68 -8.72 -9.20 -4.97
N THR A 69 -9.62 -9.39 -5.92
CA THR A 69 -9.63 -8.61 -7.16
C THR A 69 -10.51 -7.38 -7.00
N ALA A 70 -9.95 -6.23 -7.32
CA ALA A 70 -10.65 -4.96 -7.39
C ALA A 70 -10.56 -4.37 -8.81
N PHE A 71 -11.54 -3.55 -9.19
CA PHE A 71 -11.54 -2.84 -10.45
C PHE A 71 -11.45 -1.34 -10.19
N TRP A 72 -10.56 -0.69 -10.89
CA TRP A 72 -10.32 0.74 -10.70
C TRP A 72 -10.26 1.49 -12.02
N THR A 73 -11.04 2.57 -12.11
CA THR A 73 -10.95 3.54 -13.20
C THR A 73 -10.47 4.87 -12.63
N PRO A 74 -9.37 5.44 -13.14
CA PRO A 74 -8.89 6.74 -12.67
C PRO A 74 -9.96 7.83 -12.82
N THR A 75 -10.17 8.64 -11.79
CA THR A 75 -11.22 9.66 -11.73
C THR A 75 -11.13 10.72 -12.83
N TYR A 76 -9.90 11.02 -13.29
CA TYR A 76 -9.68 11.96 -14.40
C TYR A 76 -10.14 11.45 -15.77
N HIS A 77 -10.53 10.19 -15.87
CA HIS A 77 -11.16 9.59 -17.06
C HIS A 77 -12.70 9.48 -16.94
N ASN A 78 -13.33 10.23 -16.03
CA ASN A 78 -14.80 10.26 -15.85
C ASN A 78 -15.44 8.87 -15.75
N HIS A 79 -14.76 7.93 -15.09
CA HIS A 79 -15.19 6.54 -14.93
C HIS A 79 -15.41 5.76 -16.26
N ASP A 80 -14.76 6.18 -17.36
CA ASP A 80 -14.81 5.44 -18.61
C ASP A 80 -14.17 4.06 -18.44
N LYS A 81 -14.96 3.01 -18.60
CA LYS A 81 -14.53 1.59 -18.49
C LYS A 81 -13.38 1.23 -19.44
N LYS A 82 -13.18 2.00 -20.50
CA LYS A 82 -12.02 1.82 -21.39
C LYS A 82 -10.68 1.95 -20.65
N PHE A 83 -10.66 2.71 -19.56
CA PHE A 83 -9.49 2.94 -18.71
C PHE A 83 -9.51 2.13 -17.41
N GLU A 84 -10.45 1.18 -17.30
CA GLU A 84 -10.54 0.31 -16.14
C GLU A 84 -9.34 -0.64 -16.04
N HIS A 85 -8.76 -0.75 -14.84
CA HIS A 85 -7.68 -1.64 -14.50
C HIS A 85 -8.19 -2.70 -13.53
N ARG A 86 -7.71 -3.93 -13.73
CA ARG A 86 -7.89 -5.02 -12.78
C ARG A 86 -6.70 -4.99 -11.81
N ILE A 87 -6.99 -4.83 -10.53
CA ILE A 87 -6.01 -4.83 -9.46
C ILE A 87 -6.25 -6.07 -8.60
N ASN A 88 -5.28 -6.96 -8.54
CA ASN A 88 -5.28 -8.04 -7.58
C ASN A 88 -4.54 -7.55 -6.34
N LEU A 89 -5.27 -7.31 -5.28
CA LEU A 89 -4.71 -6.91 -4.00
C LEU A 89 -4.28 -8.17 -3.26
N ILE A 90 -3.00 -8.30 -2.96
CA ILE A 90 -2.42 -9.45 -2.29
C ILE A 90 -2.00 -9.02 -0.90
N ASP A 91 -2.70 -9.52 0.09
CA ASP A 91 -2.36 -9.27 1.48
C ASP A 91 -1.27 -10.25 1.92
N THR A 92 -0.13 -9.72 2.38
CA THR A 92 1.01 -10.54 2.78
C THR A 92 1.08 -10.64 4.30
N PRO A 93 1.39 -11.82 4.87
CA PRO A 93 1.61 -11.93 6.30
C PRO A 93 2.66 -10.94 6.80
N GLY A 94 2.38 -10.29 7.93
CA GLY A 94 3.30 -9.33 8.55
C GLY A 94 4.28 -9.95 9.55
N HIS A 95 4.03 -11.19 9.99
CA HIS A 95 4.82 -11.84 11.04
C HIS A 95 6.07 -12.54 10.49
N ILE A 96 7.16 -12.51 11.26
CA ILE A 96 8.46 -13.09 10.88
C ILE A 96 8.38 -14.60 10.63
N ASP A 97 7.48 -15.30 11.31
CA ASP A 97 7.30 -16.75 11.19
C ASP A 97 6.77 -17.17 9.80
N PHE A 98 6.20 -16.25 9.05
CA PHE A 98 5.62 -16.48 7.73
C PHE A 98 6.54 -16.05 6.57
N THR A 99 7.85 -16.08 6.78
CA THR A 99 8.86 -15.64 5.77
C THR A 99 8.69 -16.33 4.41
N VAL A 100 8.32 -17.61 4.40
CA VAL A 100 8.12 -18.38 3.16
C VAL A 100 6.93 -17.84 2.36
N GLU A 101 5.83 -17.53 3.05
CA GLU A 101 4.62 -16.98 2.43
C GLU A 101 4.87 -15.56 1.88
N VAL A 102 5.63 -14.74 2.62
CA VAL A 102 6.04 -13.40 2.15
C VAL A 102 6.87 -13.53 0.88
N LYS A 103 7.87 -14.41 0.83
CA LYS A 103 8.70 -14.63 -0.35
C LYS A 103 7.91 -15.17 -1.55
N ARG A 104 6.94 -16.06 -1.31
CA ARG A 104 6.05 -16.54 -2.37
C ARG A 104 5.20 -15.43 -2.96
N SER A 105 4.62 -14.60 -2.10
CA SER A 105 3.79 -13.46 -2.53
C SER A 105 4.62 -12.45 -3.33
N LEU A 106 5.83 -12.10 -2.88
CA LEU A 106 6.70 -11.14 -3.57
C LEU A 106 7.03 -11.54 -5.01
N ARG A 107 7.09 -12.84 -5.32
CA ARG A 107 7.40 -13.34 -6.68
C ARG A 107 6.37 -12.98 -7.74
N VAL A 108 5.15 -12.71 -7.35
CA VAL A 108 4.03 -12.44 -8.26
C VAL A 108 3.60 -10.99 -8.27
N LEU A 109 4.24 -10.14 -7.45
CA LEU A 109 3.88 -8.74 -7.34
C LEU A 109 4.47 -7.90 -8.46
N ASP A 110 3.65 -7.03 -9.03
CA ASP A 110 4.07 -5.93 -9.91
C ASP A 110 4.50 -4.70 -9.11
N GLY A 111 4.07 -4.59 -7.87
CA GLY A 111 4.42 -3.53 -6.95
C GLY A 111 3.90 -3.79 -5.53
N ALA A 112 4.36 -3.02 -4.56
CA ALA A 112 3.94 -3.13 -3.18
C ALA A 112 3.70 -1.78 -2.51
N VAL A 113 2.76 -1.76 -1.57
CA VAL A 113 2.56 -0.66 -0.62
C VAL A 113 3.14 -1.11 0.72
N VAL A 114 4.14 -0.39 1.22
CA VAL A 114 4.74 -0.65 2.53
C VAL A 114 4.14 0.33 3.53
N VAL A 115 3.45 -0.20 4.53
CA VAL A 115 2.77 0.60 5.55
C VAL A 115 3.63 0.71 6.79
N PHE A 116 3.91 1.93 7.21
CA PHE A 116 4.64 2.26 8.43
C PHE A 116 3.69 2.89 9.47
N ASP A 117 3.96 2.63 10.73
CA ASP A 117 3.29 3.32 11.85
C ASP A 117 3.90 4.70 12.04
N GLY A 118 3.06 5.74 12.15
CA GLY A 118 3.49 7.12 12.32
C GLY A 118 4.19 7.42 13.66
N VAL A 119 4.06 6.52 14.64
CA VAL A 119 4.74 6.62 15.95
C VAL A 119 6.06 5.85 15.93
N ALA A 120 6.04 4.58 15.48
CA ALA A 120 7.18 3.69 15.52
C ALA A 120 8.17 3.90 14.34
N GLY A 121 7.66 4.36 13.19
CA GLY A 121 8.47 4.50 11.97
C GLY A 121 8.89 3.14 11.40
N VAL A 122 10.17 3.01 11.05
CA VAL A 122 10.74 1.76 10.53
C VAL A 122 11.08 0.82 11.68
N GLU A 123 10.55 -0.39 11.61
CA GLU A 123 10.75 -1.46 12.57
C GLU A 123 11.55 -2.63 11.97
N PRO A 124 12.15 -3.53 12.75
CA PRO A 124 13.02 -4.59 12.23
C PRO A 124 12.38 -5.49 11.17
N GLN A 125 11.07 -5.77 11.31
CA GLN A 125 10.34 -6.55 10.30
C GLN A 125 10.17 -5.78 8.98
N SER A 126 10.03 -4.44 9.06
CA SER A 126 9.98 -3.59 7.88
C SER A 126 11.29 -3.65 7.09
N GLU A 127 12.44 -3.66 7.78
CA GLU A 127 13.76 -3.81 7.14
C GLU A 127 13.92 -5.17 6.48
N THR A 128 13.48 -6.23 7.15
CA THR A 128 13.55 -7.59 6.61
C THR A 128 12.71 -7.72 5.35
N ASN A 129 11.46 -7.26 5.39
CA ASN A 129 10.56 -7.28 4.25
C ASN A 129 11.06 -6.38 3.12
N TRP A 130 11.69 -5.26 3.45
CA TRP A 130 12.32 -4.37 2.49
C TRP A 130 13.42 -5.07 1.71
N ARG A 131 14.34 -5.78 2.39
CA ARG A 131 15.39 -6.58 1.73
C ARG A 131 14.82 -7.66 0.82
N TYR A 132 13.78 -8.37 1.27
CA TYR A 132 13.13 -9.36 0.40
C TYR A 132 12.52 -8.70 -0.86
N ALA A 133 11.90 -7.54 -0.71
CA ALA A 133 11.39 -6.82 -1.86
C ALA A 133 12.50 -6.33 -2.80
N ASP A 134 13.70 -6.01 -2.29
CA ASP A 134 14.89 -5.74 -3.11
C ASP A 134 15.37 -6.97 -3.86
N ASP A 135 15.46 -8.12 -3.19
CA ASP A 135 15.86 -9.40 -3.80
C ASP A 135 14.97 -9.78 -4.99
N TYR A 136 13.68 -9.53 -4.87
CA TYR A 136 12.70 -9.79 -5.94
C TYR A 136 12.47 -8.58 -6.86
N LYS A 137 13.19 -7.48 -6.68
CA LYS A 137 13.08 -6.24 -7.47
C LYS A 137 11.66 -5.68 -7.54
N VAL A 138 10.90 -5.81 -6.46
CA VAL A 138 9.51 -5.32 -6.38
C VAL A 138 9.54 -3.81 -6.15
N PRO A 139 8.98 -3.00 -7.06
CA PRO A 139 8.78 -1.57 -6.84
C PRO A 139 7.84 -1.31 -5.67
N ARG A 140 8.07 -0.25 -4.90
CA ARG A 140 7.27 0.00 -3.69
C ARG A 140 7.01 1.48 -3.44
N ILE A 141 5.87 1.71 -2.81
CA ILE A 141 5.45 3.00 -2.27
C ILE A 141 5.36 2.84 -0.76
N CYS A 142 5.85 3.83 -0.01
CA CYS A 142 5.72 3.88 1.43
C CYS A 142 4.48 4.69 1.82
N PHE A 143 3.74 4.18 2.80
CA PHE A 143 2.56 4.81 3.36
C PHE A 143 2.71 4.93 4.86
N ILE A 144 2.75 6.16 5.39
CA ILE A 144 2.83 6.42 6.83
C ILE A 144 1.41 6.57 7.36
N ASN A 145 1.01 5.61 8.19
CA ASN A 145 -0.33 5.47 8.75
C ASN A 145 -0.36 5.95 10.21
N LYS A 146 -1.56 6.12 10.77
CA LYS A 146 -1.82 6.44 12.18
C LYS A 146 -1.21 7.77 12.63
N LEU A 147 -1.18 8.76 11.76
CA LEU A 147 -0.71 10.10 12.11
C LEU A 147 -1.64 10.86 13.07
N ASP A 148 -2.81 10.31 13.33
CA ASP A 148 -3.78 10.75 14.34
C ASP A 148 -3.41 10.35 15.76
N ARG A 149 -2.47 9.41 15.95
CA ARG A 149 -2.05 8.95 17.28
C ARG A 149 -1.18 9.97 17.99
N SER A 150 -1.29 10.01 19.32
CA SER A 150 -0.40 10.80 20.16
C SER A 150 1.05 10.35 19.98
N GLY A 151 1.95 11.30 19.73
CA GLY A 151 3.36 11.04 19.46
C GLY A 151 3.71 10.68 18.02
N ALA A 152 2.73 10.58 17.13
CA ALA A 152 2.98 10.35 15.71
C ALA A 152 3.61 11.60 15.07
N SER A 153 4.58 11.36 14.18
CA SER A 153 5.22 12.41 13.39
C SER A 153 5.58 11.87 12.01
N PHE A 154 5.08 12.56 10.99
CA PHE A 154 5.44 12.27 9.61
C PHE A 154 6.94 12.42 9.38
N GLU A 155 7.52 13.52 9.85
CA GLU A 155 8.93 13.85 9.65
C GLU A 155 9.86 12.81 10.28
N LYS A 156 9.58 12.39 11.53
CA LYS A 156 10.37 11.35 12.21
C LYS A 156 10.26 10.01 11.50
N SER A 157 9.06 9.61 11.10
CA SER A 157 8.84 8.35 10.39
C SER A 157 9.48 8.39 9.01
N PHE A 158 9.39 9.50 8.28
CA PHE A 158 10.05 9.70 7.00
C PHE A 158 11.58 9.68 7.13
N GLN A 159 12.13 10.34 8.16
CA GLN A 159 13.58 10.31 8.44
C GLN A 159 14.05 8.88 8.73
N SER A 160 13.28 8.09 9.48
CA SER A 160 13.62 6.69 9.75
C SER A 160 13.66 5.84 8.45
N ILE A 161 12.85 6.16 7.44
CA ILE A 161 12.91 5.51 6.13
C ILE A 161 14.22 5.86 5.40
N ILE A 162 14.62 7.14 5.45
CA ILE A 162 15.88 7.60 4.85
C ILE A 162 17.07 6.92 5.50
N ASP A 163 17.11 6.88 6.83
CA ASP A 163 18.26 6.40 7.59
C ASP A 163 18.41 4.88 7.51
N ARG A 164 17.31 4.12 7.48
CA ARG A 164 17.34 2.67 7.67
C ARG A 164 17.02 1.86 6.39
N LEU A 165 16.30 2.45 5.44
CA LEU A 165 15.86 1.71 4.25
C LEU A 165 16.48 2.24 2.96
N THR A 166 16.31 3.52 2.66
CA THR A 166 16.85 4.10 1.43
C THR A 166 17.04 5.61 1.53
N PRO A 167 18.25 6.12 1.26
CA PRO A 167 18.50 7.57 1.26
C PRO A 167 17.81 8.29 0.09
N ASN A 168 17.25 7.56 -0.88
CA ASN A 168 16.61 8.12 -2.07
C ASN A 168 15.09 8.26 -1.89
N ALA A 169 14.56 8.20 -0.67
CA ALA A 169 13.15 8.42 -0.40
C ALA A 169 12.80 9.90 -0.62
N ILE A 170 11.68 10.15 -1.29
CA ILE A 170 11.12 11.48 -1.45
C ILE A 170 9.65 11.50 -1.03
N PRO A 171 9.17 12.52 -0.32
CA PRO A 171 7.76 12.67 -0.01
C PRO A 171 7.02 13.15 -1.26
N ILE A 172 5.91 12.49 -1.61
CA ILE A 172 5.03 12.91 -2.71
C ILE A 172 3.73 13.51 -2.21
N GLN A 173 3.40 13.27 -0.96
CA GLN A 173 2.28 13.87 -0.25
C GLN A 173 2.74 14.24 1.16
N LEU A 174 2.33 15.43 1.60
CA LEU A 174 2.54 15.88 2.97
C LEU A 174 1.20 15.84 3.72
N PRO A 175 1.21 15.46 5.00
CA PRO A 175 -0.02 15.49 5.80
C PRO A 175 -0.46 16.93 6.06
N ILE A 176 -1.77 17.15 6.05
CA ILE A 176 -2.39 18.40 6.50
C ILE A 176 -3.08 18.11 7.82
N GLY A 177 -2.52 18.62 8.92
CA GLY A 177 -2.95 18.27 10.27
C GLY A 177 -2.54 16.84 10.65
N SER A 178 -3.36 16.15 11.44
CA SER A 178 -3.13 14.76 11.87
C SER A 178 -3.54 13.72 10.82
N TRP A 179 -3.50 14.05 9.53
CA TRP A 179 -3.97 13.17 8.46
C TRP A 179 -2.81 12.48 7.74
N ILE A 180 -3.15 11.39 7.07
CA ILE A 180 -2.28 10.43 6.40
C ILE A 180 -1.24 11.08 5.48
N GLY A 181 0.03 10.72 5.63
CA GLY A 181 1.12 11.10 4.74
C GLY A 181 1.63 9.93 3.88
N MET A 182 1.95 10.20 2.63
CA MET A 182 2.62 9.24 1.74
C MET A 182 4.06 9.65 1.48
N ALA A 183 4.99 8.70 1.58
CA ALA A 183 6.39 8.87 1.19
C ALA A 183 6.79 7.78 0.20
N PHE A 184 7.60 8.13 -0.80
CA PHE A 184 8.14 7.16 -1.74
C PHE A 184 9.56 6.76 -1.39
N GLY A 185 9.84 5.45 -1.45
CA GLY A 185 11.20 4.95 -1.63
C GLY A 185 11.45 4.74 -3.12
N VAL A 186 12.30 5.53 -3.73
CA VAL A 186 12.68 5.36 -5.13
C VAL A 186 13.89 4.44 -5.21
N ASN A 187 13.70 3.21 -5.66
CA ASN A 187 14.82 2.40 -6.11
C ASN A 187 15.11 2.75 -7.59
N ARG A 188 16.36 2.78 -7.98
CA ARG A 188 16.83 3.20 -9.34
C ARG A 188 16.16 2.50 -10.52
N SER A 189 15.46 1.39 -10.31
CA SER A 189 14.70 0.67 -11.34
C SER A 189 13.30 1.24 -11.62
N MET A 190 12.85 2.29 -10.90
CA MET A 190 11.53 2.89 -11.08
C MET A 190 11.54 4.06 -12.06
N MET A 191 11.96 3.85 -13.30
CA MET A 191 11.70 4.86 -14.35
C MET A 191 10.25 4.85 -14.88
N ASP A 192 9.36 3.99 -14.38
CA ASP A 192 7.94 4.02 -14.72
C ASP A 192 7.07 4.63 -13.61
N LEU A 193 7.39 5.88 -13.26
CA LEU A 193 6.53 6.75 -12.42
C LEU A 193 5.09 6.86 -12.96
N LYS A 194 4.89 6.55 -14.25
CA LYS A 194 3.57 6.56 -14.90
C LYS A 194 2.60 5.51 -14.34
N LEU A 195 3.09 4.45 -13.71
CA LEU A 195 2.22 3.40 -13.18
C LEU A 195 1.56 3.82 -11.87
N PHE A 196 2.30 4.51 -11.00
CA PHE A 196 1.82 4.91 -9.68
C PHE A 196 1.07 6.24 -9.69
N SER A 197 1.35 7.14 -10.62
CA SER A 197 0.49 8.32 -10.83
C SER A 197 -0.93 7.93 -11.25
N LYS A 198 -1.13 6.69 -11.72
CA LYS A 198 -2.45 6.12 -12.03
C LYS A 198 -3.11 5.45 -10.81
N LEU A 199 -2.35 5.15 -9.77
CA LEU A 199 -2.83 4.55 -8.52
C LEU A 199 -3.01 5.57 -7.39
N ALA A 200 -2.55 6.81 -7.56
CA ALA A 200 -2.79 7.91 -6.62
C ALA A 200 -4.24 8.42 -6.77
N PRO A 201 -5.18 7.88 -6.03
CA PRO A 201 -6.53 8.38 -6.06
C PRO A 201 -6.73 9.37 -4.93
N MET A 202 -7.70 10.19 -5.13
CA MET A 202 -8.49 10.88 -4.15
C MET A 202 -7.86 12.13 -3.56
N ARG A 203 -8.20 13.26 -4.19
CA ARG A 203 -8.04 14.64 -3.75
C ARG A 203 -6.66 15.30 -3.96
N SER A 204 -5.77 14.72 -4.76
CA SER A 204 -4.51 15.37 -5.18
C SER A 204 -4.66 16.33 -6.36
N SER A 205 -5.85 16.50 -6.91
CA SER A 205 -6.09 17.47 -8.00
C SER A 205 -5.82 18.93 -7.60
N LEU A 206 -5.76 19.25 -6.31
CA LEU A 206 -5.42 20.58 -5.82
C LEU A 206 -3.92 20.83 -5.72
N LEU A 207 -3.12 19.80 -5.36
CA LEU A 207 -1.67 19.96 -5.16
C LEU A 207 -0.86 20.01 -6.46
N ILE A 208 -1.28 19.28 -7.50
CA ILE A 208 -0.62 19.30 -8.81
C ILE A 208 -0.83 20.67 -9.51
N LYS A 209 -1.91 21.38 -9.22
CA LYS A 209 -2.15 22.74 -9.74
C LYS A 209 -1.24 23.79 -9.09
N GLN A 210 -0.86 23.62 -7.83
CA GLN A 210 0.03 24.58 -7.14
C GLN A 210 1.50 24.44 -7.55
N MET A 211 1.98 23.24 -7.90
CA MET A 211 3.36 23.05 -8.37
C MET A 211 3.59 23.51 -9.83
N ARG A 212 2.55 23.71 -10.63
CA ARG A 212 2.67 24.26 -11.99
C ARG A 212 2.66 25.81 -12.06
N GLY A 213 2.45 26.47 -10.94
CA GLY A 213 2.38 27.93 -10.85
C GLY A 213 3.65 28.61 -10.33
N THR A 214 4.73 27.86 -10.06
CA THR A 214 5.99 28.41 -9.51
C THR A 214 7.22 27.83 -10.23
N LEU A 215 7.19 27.86 -11.54
CA LEU A 215 8.38 27.80 -12.41
C LEU A 215 8.24 28.85 -13.50
#